data_d3d1b3325f858b2ebed15775c82e1162
#
_entry.id   d3d1b3325f858b2ebed15775c82e1162
#
_cell.length_a   1.000
_cell.length_b   1.000
_cell.length_c   1.000
_cell.angle_alpha   90.00
_cell.angle_beta   90.00
_cell.angle_gamma   90.00
#
_symmetry.space_group_name_H-M   'P 1'
#
loop_
_entity.id
_entity.type
_entity.pdbx_description
1 polymer ?
#
loop_
_entity_poly.entity_id
_entity_poly.type
_entity_poly.pdbx_seq_one_letter_code
_entity_poly.pdbx_strand_id
1 'polypeptide(L)'
;MGDTMNLDNKVALVTGGASGLGQATVEKFVEKGAKTVILDINEDNANKIIENLGDENVMFVSTNIMEEEPVVNAVNQIKDKFGGLHIAVNCAGTGYPGRILGKEAPHPLDAFQFIINLNLVGTFNVMRIAAELMDKNEPDEKGEKGVIINTASVAGYEG
;
A
#
# COMPACT_ATOMS: atom_id res chain seq x y z
N MET A 1 -6.00 17.44 -22.43
CA MET A 1 -6.41 16.57 -21.31
C MET A 1 -5.44 15.41 -21.34
N GLY A 2 -4.64 15.24 -20.31
CA GLY A 2 -3.72 14.09 -20.26
C GLY A 2 -4.54 12.80 -20.22
N ASP A 3 -4.10 11.78 -20.98
CA ASP A 3 -4.69 10.45 -20.94
C ASP A 3 -4.64 9.92 -19.51
N THR A 4 -5.81 9.75 -18.92
CA THR A 4 -5.93 9.10 -17.61
C THR A 4 -5.76 7.59 -17.80
N MET A 5 -4.97 6.95 -16.94
CA MET A 5 -4.83 5.49 -16.93
C MET A 5 -6.21 4.83 -16.84
N ASN A 6 -6.52 3.94 -17.76
CA ASN A 6 -7.72 3.11 -17.65
C ASN A 6 -7.47 2.06 -16.54
N LEU A 7 -8.34 2.03 -15.54
CA LEU A 7 -8.24 1.12 -14.40
C LEU A 7 -9.00 -0.20 -14.59
N ASP A 8 -9.79 -0.30 -15.66
CA ASP A 8 -10.57 -1.50 -15.94
C ASP A 8 -9.67 -2.73 -16.08
N ASN A 9 -9.96 -3.77 -15.30
CA ASN A 9 -9.17 -5.01 -15.20
C ASN A 9 -7.70 -4.84 -14.74
N LYS A 10 -7.30 -3.67 -14.25
CA LYS A 10 -5.99 -3.50 -13.60
C LYS A 10 -6.00 -4.09 -12.19
N VAL A 11 -4.85 -4.56 -11.77
CA VAL A 11 -4.64 -5.10 -10.41
C VAL A 11 -3.91 -4.05 -9.59
N ALA A 12 -4.51 -3.65 -8.49
CA ALA A 12 -3.97 -2.65 -7.57
C ALA A 12 -3.70 -3.25 -6.19
N LEU A 13 -2.59 -2.91 -5.59
CA LEU A 13 -2.20 -3.20 -4.22
C LEU A 13 -2.27 -1.90 -3.40
N VAL A 14 -2.89 -1.94 -2.23
CA VAL A 14 -2.97 -0.79 -1.32
C VAL A 14 -2.52 -1.21 0.07
N THR A 15 -1.39 -0.67 0.55
CA THR A 15 -0.97 -0.86 1.94
C THR A 15 -1.73 0.09 2.87
N GLY A 16 -2.05 -0.35 4.09
CA GLY A 16 -2.94 0.41 4.97
C GLY A 16 -4.36 0.52 4.42
N GLY A 17 -4.76 -0.43 3.56
CA GLY A 17 -6.02 -0.37 2.83
C GLY A 17 -7.26 -0.65 3.66
N ALA A 18 -7.12 -1.03 4.93
CA ALA A 18 -8.26 -1.30 5.83
C ALA A 18 -8.79 -0.06 6.55
N SER A 19 -8.24 1.13 6.31
CA SER A 19 -8.70 2.36 6.96
C SER A 19 -8.31 3.63 6.20
N GLY A 20 -8.97 4.75 6.52
CA GLY A 20 -8.59 6.11 6.11
C GLY A 20 -8.38 6.28 4.61
N LEU A 21 -7.25 6.88 4.23
CA LEU A 21 -6.91 7.13 2.82
C LEU A 21 -6.75 5.83 2.02
N GLY A 22 -6.19 4.79 2.64
CA GLY A 22 -6.05 3.48 2.02
C GLY A 22 -7.39 2.87 1.66
N GLN A 23 -8.34 2.85 2.59
CA GLN A 23 -9.70 2.36 2.35
C GLN A 23 -10.40 3.16 1.23
N ALA A 24 -10.38 4.48 1.29
CA ALA A 24 -10.97 5.32 0.25
C ALA A 24 -10.34 5.05 -1.15
N THR A 25 -9.04 4.75 -1.18
CA THR A 25 -8.34 4.36 -2.41
C THR A 25 -8.84 3.01 -2.92
N VAL A 26 -8.99 2.01 -2.04
CA VAL A 26 -9.55 0.69 -2.37
C VAL A 26 -10.94 0.83 -2.97
N GLU A 27 -11.84 1.54 -2.29
CA GLU A 27 -13.21 1.79 -2.74
C GLU A 27 -13.23 2.45 -4.13
N LYS A 28 -12.36 3.44 -4.34
CA LYS A 28 -12.28 4.15 -5.62
C LYS A 28 -11.73 3.29 -6.75
N PHE A 29 -10.76 2.44 -6.48
CA PHE A 29 -10.23 1.51 -7.48
C PHE A 29 -11.28 0.48 -7.91
N VAL A 30 -12.02 -0.09 -6.96
CA VAL A 30 -13.13 -1.01 -7.27
C VAL A 30 -14.23 -0.32 -8.07
N GLU A 31 -14.64 0.89 -7.70
CA GLU A 31 -15.61 1.70 -8.46
C GLU A 31 -15.17 1.90 -9.93
N LYS A 32 -13.86 1.93 -10.17
CA LYS A 32 -13.25 2.12 -11.49
C LYS A 32 -12.90 0.82 -12.22
N GLY A 33 -13.36 -0.33 -11.73
CA GLY A 33 -13.19 -1.64 -12.36
C GLY A 33 -11.84 -2.32 -12.10
N ALA A 34 -11.02 -1.82 -11.18
CA ALA A 34 -9.79 -2.48 -10.80
C ALA A 34 -10.04 -3.64 -9.81
N LYS A 35 -9.25 -4.70 -9.92
CA LYS A 35 -9.10 -5.71 -8.87
C LYS A 35 -8.16 -5.15 -7.81
N THR A 36 -8.58 -5.14 -6.55
CA THR A 36 -7.83 -4.43 -5.51
C THR A 36 -7.45 -5.35 -4.37
N VAL A 37 -6.19 -5.25 -3.92
CA VAL A 37 -5.67 -6.05 -2.81
C VAL A 37 -5.33 -5.13 -1.65
N ILE A 38 -5.96 -5.41 -0.51
CA ILE A 38 -5.71 -4.74 0.77
C ILE A 38 -4.56 -5.46 1.46
N LEU A 39 -3.44 -4.77 1.70
CA LEU A 39 -2.39 -5.20 2.61
C LEU A 39 -2.50 -4.40 3.91
N ASP A 40 -2.90 -5.05 4.97
CA ASP A 40 -3.10 -4.44 6.28
C ASP A 40 -2.93 -5.48 7.38
N ILE A 41 -2.77 -5.04 8.61
CA ILE A 41 -2.79 -5.91 9.80
C ILE A 41 -4.18 -6.01 10.42
N ASN A 42 -5.12 -5.17 10.02
CA ASN A 42 -6.48 -5.10 10.56
C ASN A 42 -7.46 -5.92 9.71
N GLU A 43 -7.55 -7.20 10.02
CA GLU A 43 -8.42 -8.14 9.34
C GLU A 43 -9.91 -7.82 9.49
N ASP A 44 -10.35 -7.42 10.70
CA ASP A 44 -11.77 -7.12 10.96
C ASP A 44 -12.28 -5.98 10.06
N ASN A 45 -11.50 -4.92 9.89
CA ASN A 45 -11.88 -3.82 9.02
C ASN A 45 -11.79 -4.21 7.54
N ALA A 46 -10.77 -4.96 7.15
CA ALA A 46 -10.64 -5.43 5.77
C ALA A 46 -11.83 -6.31 5.36
N ASN A 47 -12.28 -7.21 6.23
CA ASN A 47 -13.43 -8.07 5.98
C ASN A 47 -14.73 -7.27 5.78
N LYS A 48 -14.97 -6.21 6.57
CA LYS A 48 -16.10 -5.31 6.36
C LYS A 48 -16.09 -4.61 5.00
N ILE A 49 -14.89 -4.23 4.54
CA ILE A 49 -14.71 -3.61 3.22
C ILE A 49 -15.05 -4.63 2.12
N ILE A 50 -14.56 -5.86 2.25
CA ILE A 50 -14.84 -6.95 1.30
C ILE A 50 -16.34 -7.27 1.25
N GLU A 51 -17.01 -7.36 2.40
CA GLU A 51 -18.46 -7.58 2.47
C GLU A 51 -19.26 -6.51 1.70
N ASN A 52 -18.77 -5.26 1.69
CA ASN A 52 -19.43 -4.15 0.99
C ASN A 52 -19.10 -4.08 -0.51
N LEU A 53 -17.89 -4.47 -0.91
CA LEU A 53 -17.39 -4.28 -2.28
C LEU A 53 -17.43 -5.55 -3.14
N GLY A 54 -17.61 -6.72 -2.52
CA GLY A 54 -17.59 -8.04 -3.17
C GLY A 54 -16.19 -8.66 -3.23
N ASP A 55 -16.11 -9.94 -2.90
CA ASP A 55 -14.87 -10.72 -2.82
C ASP A 55 -14.27 -11.07 -4.19
N GLU A 56 -15.05 -10.94 -5.26
CA GLU A 56 -14.56 -11.04 -6.63
C GLU A 56 -13.69 -9.84 -7.04
N ASN A 57 -13.84 -8.68 -6.38
CA ASN A 57 -13.13 -7.44 -6.71
C ASN A 57 -12.06 -7.07 -5.71
N VAL A 58 -12.20 -7.55 -4.46
CA VAL A 58 -11.29 -7.23 -3.37
C VAL A 58 -10.70 -8.48 -2.75
N MET A 59 -9.43 -8.43 -2.45
CA MET A 59 -8.71 -9.47 -1.70
C MET A 59 -8.02 -8.81 -0.50
N PHE A 60 -8.02 -9.48 0.63
CA PHE A 60 -7.23 -9.09 1.80
C PHE A 60 -6.08 -10.07 2.00
N VAL A 61 -4.92 -9.53 2.33
CA VAL A 61 -3.78 -10.31 2.81
C VAL A 61 -3.24 -9.64 4.07
N SER A 62 -3.30 -10.35 5.20
CA SER A 62 -2.72 -9.89 6.46
C SER A 62 -1.21 -9.74 6.30
N THR A 63 -0.70 -8.51 6.37
CA THR A 63 0.67 -8.21 6.01
C THR A 63 1.26 -7.14 6.91
N ASN A 64 2.30 -7.51 7.67
CA ASN A 64 3.18 -6.54 8.29
C ASN A 64 4.25 -6.12 7.27
N ILE A 65 4.16 -4.90 6.77
CA ILE A 65 5.09 -4.42 5.72
C ILE A 65 6.52 -4.23 6.20
N MET A 66 6.76 -4.18 7.52
CA MET A 66 8.10 -4.11 8.10
C MET A 66 8.89 -5.43 7.96
N GLU A 67 8.22 -6.52 7.60
CA GLU A 67 8.80 -7.85 7.47
C GLU A 67 8.83 -8.26 5.98
N GLU A 68 9.95 -8.85 5.55
CA GLU A 68 10.13 -9.20 4.13
C GLU A 68 9.22 -10.34 3.69
N GLU A 69 9.21 -11.44 4.45
CA GLU A 69 8.50 -12.66 4.08
C GLU A 69 6.98 -12.44 3.91
N PRO A 70 6.26 -11.74 4.81
CA PRO A 70 4.84 -11.42 4.60
C PRO A 70 4.58 -10.62 3.32
N VAL A 71 5.45 -9.68 2.96
CA VAL A 71 5.30 -8.89 1.72
C VAL A 71 5.52 -9.76 0.49
N VAL A 72 6.56 -10.60 0.49
CA VAL A 72 6.81 -11.56 -0.61
C VAL A 72 5.62 -12.51 -0.77
N ASN A 73 5.11 -13.06 0.32
CA ASN A 73 3.96 -13.96 0.30
C ASN A 73 2.70 -13.27 -0.24
N ALA A 74 2.45 -12.02 0.16
CA ALA A 74 1.32 -11.25 -0.33
C ALA A 74 1.40 -11.00 -1.83
N VAL A 75 2.56 -10.59 -2.34
CA VAL A 75 2.76 -10.34 -3.78
C VAL A 75 2.66 -11.63 -4.60
N ASN A 76 3.12 -12.76 -4.07
CA ASN A 76 2.91 -14.07 -4.72
C ASN A 76 1.42 -14.43 -4.78
N GLN A 77 0.65 -14.21 -3.73
CA GLN A 77 -0.80 -14.45 -3.75
C GLN A 77 -1.51 -13.55 -4.77
N ILE A 78 -1.08 -12.28 -4.93
CA ILE A 78 -1.59 -11.37 -5.97
C ILE A 78 -1.33 -11.96 -7.36
N LYS A 79 -0.10 -12.40 -7.61
CA LYS A 79 0.28 -13.03 -8.87
C LYS A 79 -0.55 -14.28 -9.16
N ASP A 80 -0.73 -15.15 -8.18
CA ASP A 80 -1.45 -16.42 -8.34
C ASP A 80 -2.94 -16.20 -8.61
N LYS A 81 -3.55 -15.22 -7.93
CA LYS A 81 -4.99 -14.93 -8.08
C LYS A 81 -5.31 -14.08 -9.32
N PHE A 82 -4.49 -13.08 -9.63
CA PHE A 82 -4.80 -12.07 -10.64
C PHE A 82 -3.82 -12.03 -11.82
N GLY A 83 -2.75 -12.81 -11.79
CA GLY A 83 -1.77 -12.94 -12.87
C GLY A 83 -0.70 -11.86 -12.94
N GLY A 84 -0.85 -10.71 -12.26
CA GLY A 84 0.10 -9.61 -12.28
C GLY A 84 -0.28 -8.47 -11.34
N LEU A 85 0.53 -7.42 -11.31
CA LEU A 85 0.31 -6.23 -10.51
C LEU A 85 0.61 -4.99 -11.37
N HIS A 86 -0.28 -4.01 -11.38
CA HIS A 86 -0.16 -2.80 -12.22
C HIS A 86 0.01 -1.54 -11.38
N ILE A 87 -0.55 -1.50 -10.17
CA ILE A 87 -0.57 -0.31 -9.32
C ILE A 87 -0.23 -0.72 -7.90
N ALA A 88 0.69 0.01 -7.26
CA ALA A 88 0.93 -0.10 -5.82
C ALA A 88 0.78 1.27 -5.17
N VAL A 89 -0.10 1.36 -4.17
CA VAL A 89 -0.30 2.59 -3.40
C VAL A 89 0.09 2.34 -1.95
N ASN A 90 1.11 3.05 -1.49
CA ASN A 90 1.61 2.94 -0.13
C ASN A 90 0.92 3.99 0.76
N CYS A 91 -0.09 3.54 1.52
CA CYS A 91 -0.80 4.34 2.53
C CYS A 91 -0.49 3.91 3.96
N ALA A 92 0.10 2.73 4.16
CA ALA A 92 0.47 2.28 5.50
C ALA A 92 1.53 3.21 6.11
N GLY A 93 1.24 3.69 7.28
CA GLY A 93 2.12 4.59 8.01
C GLY A 93 1.45 5.14 9.26
N THR A 94 2.25 5.68 10.15
CA THR A 94 1.76 6.36 11.36
C THR A 94 2.72 7.46 11.76
N GLY A 95 2.34 8.26 12.75
CA GLY A 95 3.17 9.32 13.32
C GLY A 95 3.30 9.17 14.83
N TYR A 96 4.44 9.60 15.34
CA TYR A 96 4.67 9.79 16.76
C TYR A 96 5.32 11.18 16.98
N PRO A 97 4.51 12.25 16.96
CA PRO A 97 5.04 13.60 17.06
C PRO A 97 5.62 13.84 18.46
N GLY A 98 6.80 14.44 18.51
CA GLY A 98 7.45 14.75 19.77
C GLY A 98 8.69 15.62 19.56
N ARG A 99 9.08 16.36 20.60
CA ARG A 99 10.33 17.13 20.62
C ARG A 99 11.48 16.20 20.93
N ILE A 100 12.66 16.44 20.37
CA ILE A 100 13.89 15.72 20.69
C ILE A 100 14.15 15.76 22.21
N LEU A 101 13.97 16.95 22.81
CA LEU A 101 14.00 17.13 24.26
C LEU A 101 12.60 17.46 24.75
N GLY A 102 11.94 16.51 25.39
CA GLY A 102 10.67 16.71 26.10
C GLY A 102 10.86 17.40 27.44
N LYS A 103 9.79 17.59 28.20
CA LYS A 103 9.84 18.22 29.52
C LYS A 103 10.52 17.32 30.58
N GLU A 104 10.32 16.02 30.50
CA GLU A 104 10.76 15.05 31.50
C GLU A 104 11.87 14.12 30.98
N ALA A 105 11.87 13.83 29.69
CA ALA A 105 12.83 12.91 29.09
C ALA A 105 13.07 13.26 27.60
N PRO A 106 14.17 12.77 27.00
CA PRO A 106 14.36 12.78 25.55
C PRO A 106 13.27 11.96 24.83
N HIS A 107 13.09 12.24 23.52
CA HIS A 107 12.20 11.44 22.67
C HIS A 107 12.57 9.96 22.73
N PRO A 108 11.61 9.02 22.92
CA PRO A 108 11.90 7.60 22.98
C PRO A 108 12.54 7.10 21.68
N LEU A 109 13.68 6.43 21.79
CA LEU A 109 14.39 5.91 20.61
C LEU A 109 13.62 4.80 19.90
N ASP A 110 12.95 3.95 20.64
CA ASP A 110 12.11 2.86 20.14
C ASP A 110 10.92 3.39 19.32
N ALA A 111 10.27 4.47 19.78
CA ALA A 111 9.22 5.14 19.01
C ALA A 111 9.76 5.68 17.67
N PHE A 112 10.92 6.34 17.69
CA PHE A 112 11.57 6.81 16.47
C PHE A 112 11.92 5.65 15.53
N GLN A 113 12.53 4.58 16.05
CA GLN A 113 12.89 3.39 15.27
C GLN A 113 11.65 2.74 14.67
N PHE A 114 10.56 2.63 15.41
CA PHE A 114 9.29 2.08 14.91
C PHE A 114 8.76 2.90 13.73
N ILE A 115 8.74 4.24 13.84
CA ILE A 115 8.27 5.11 12.75
C ILE A 115 9.14 4.98 11.49
N ILE A 116 10.45 4.94 11.64
CA ILE A 116 11.36 4.74 10.50
C ILE A 116 11.16 3.36 9.86
N ASN A 117 11.05 2.33 10.69
CA ASN A 117 10.84 0.97 10.19
C ASN A 117 9.50 0.81 9.46
N LEU A 118 8.43 1.42 9.96
CA LEU A 118 7.13 1.36 9.28
C LEU A 118 7.10 2.25 8.02
N ASN A 119 7.36 3.56 8.17
CA ASN A 119 7.10 4.53 7.11
C ASN A 119 8.16 4.52 6.00
N LEU A 120 9.41 4.20 6.32
CA LEU A 120 10.51 4.21 5.35
C LEU A 120 10.88 2.79 4.91
N VAL A 121 11.29 1.94 5.85
CA VAL A 121 11.76 0.58 5.51
C VAL A 121 10.61 -0.27 4.98
N GLY A 122 9.43 -0.23 5.61
CA GLY A 122 8.24 -0.96 5.19
C GLY A 122 7.74 -0.51 3.81
N THR A 123 7.68 0.79 3.57
CA THR A 123 7.33 1.33 2.24
C THR A 123 8.31 0.86 1.18
N PHE A 124 9.62 0.96 1.43
CA PHE A 124 10.65 0.47 0.51
C PHE A 124 10.54 -1.04 0.27
N ASN A 125 10.26 -1.81 1.31
CA ASN A 125 10.06 -3.26 1.21
C ASN A 125 8.93 -3.62 0.23
N VAL A 126 7.78 -2.95 0.34
CA VAL A 126 6.66 -3.16 -0.61
C VAL A 126 7.04 -2.71 -2.02
N MET A 127 7.67 -1.54 -2.15
CA MET A 127 8.05 -0.99 -3.46
C MET A 127 8.93 -1.96 -4.26
N ARG A 128 10.00 -2.51 -3.65
CA ARG A 128 10.95 -3.38 -4.33
C ARG A 128 10.33 -4.69 -4.81
N ILE A 129 9.44 -5.29 -3.99
CA ILE A 129 8.78 -6.56 -4.35
C ILE A 129 7.65 -6.33 -5.35
N ALA A 130 6.89 -5.24 -5.20
CA ALA A 130 5.89 -4.85 -6.19
C ALA A 130 6.52 -4.56 -7.56
N ALA A 131 7.62 -3.81 -7.59
CA ALA A 131 8.33 -3.50 -8.82
C ALA A 131 8.85 -4.75 -9.54
N GLU A 132 9.34 -5.76 -8.81
CA GLU A 132 9.77 -7.03 -9.39
C GLU A 132 8.63 -7.77 -10.10
N LEU A 133 7.41 -7.74 -9.55
CA LEU A 133 6.25 -8.34 -10.21
C LEU A 133 5.79 -7.48 -11.40
N MET A 134 5.76 -6.16 -11.25
CA MET A 134 5.38 -5.22 -12.33
C MET A 134 6.31 -5.32 -13.54
N ASP A 135 7.61 -5.56 -13.32
CA ASP A 135 8.57 -5.70 -14.43
C ASP A 135 8.28 -6.88 -15.36
N LYS A 136 7.48 -7.84 -14.93
CA LYS A 136 7.04 -9.00 -15.74
C LYS A 136 5.81 -8.70 -16.60
N ASN A 137 5.18 -7.54 -16.43
CA ASN A 137 4.05 -7.12 -17.27
C ASN A 137 4.54 -6.74 -18.67
N GLU A 138 3.68 -6.96 -19.66
CA GLU A 138 3.86 -6.35 -20.98
C GLU A 138 3.73 -4.83 -20.84
N PRO A 139 4.64 -4.04 -21.45
CA PRO A 139 4.55 -2.60 -21.41
C PRO A 139 3.32 -2.08 -22.17
N ASP A 140 2.73 -1.01 -21.70
CA ASP A 140 1.68 -0.31 -22.43
C ASP A 140 2.24 0.48 -23.64
N GLU A 141 1.37 1.24 -24.32
CA GLU A 141 1.74 2.06 -25.50
C GLU A 141 2.81 3.11 -25.19
N LYS A 142 3.00 3.49 -23.91
CA LYS A 142 4.00 4.44 -23.45
C LYS A 142 5.27 3.75 -22.92
N GLY A 143 5.31 2.43 -22.93
CA GLY A 143 6.38 1.63 -22.36
C GLY A 143 6.29 1.44 -20.84
N GLU A 144 5.16 1.77 -20.22
CA GLU A 144 4.95 1.65 -18.78
C GLU A 144 4.46 0.24 -18.41
N LYS A 145 5.05 -0.35 -17.37
CA LYS A 145 4.71 -1.68 -16.86
C LYS A 145 3.90 -1.66 -15.58
N GLY A 146 3.82 -0.50 -14.94
CA GLY A 146 3.09 -0.27 -13.69
C GLY A 146 3.42 1.08 -13.07
N VAL A 147 2.72 1.41 -12.00
CA VAL A 147 2.92 2.66 -11.27
C VAL A 147 2.96 2.42 -9.77
N ILE A 148 3.88 3.09 -9.08
CA ILE A 148 3.99 3.09 -7.62
C ILE A 148 3.71 4.50 -7.11
N ILE A 149 2.79 4.62 -6.17
CA ILE A 149 2.36 5.87 -5.57
C ILE A 149 2.65 5.80 -4.07
N ASN A 150 3.39 6.77 -3.55
CA ASN A 150 3.69 6.86 -2.13
C ASN A 150 2.99 8.08 -1.52
N THR A 151 2.32 7.88 -0.39
CA THR A 151 1.80 9.00 0.39
C THR A 151 2.95 9.73 1.08
N ALA A 152 2.93 11.06 0.98
CA ALA A 152 3.83 11.94 1.70
C ALA A 152 3.09 12.66 2.84
N SER A 153 3.81 13.45 3.61
CA SER A 153 3.23 14.25 4.69
C SER A 153 3.57 15.73 4.51
N VAL A 154 2.67 16.59 4.93
CA VAL A 154 2.93 18.03 5.08
C VAL A 154 4.12 18.31 6.01
N ALA A 155 4.37 17.43 6.97
CA ALA A 155 5.55 17.50 7.85
C ALA A 155 6.90 17.44 7.09
N GLY A 156 6.91 16.98 5.84
CA GLY A 156 8.08 17.06 4.97
C GLY A 156 8.41 18.50 4.51
N TYR A 157 7.47 19.41 4.61
CA TYR A 157 7.63 20.83 4.23
C TYR A 157 7.64 21.77 5.43
N GLU A 158 6.85 21.47 6.46
CA GLU A 158 6.63 22.38 7.58
C GLU A 158 7.34 21.95 8.87
N GLY A 159 7.95 20.79 8.92
CA GLY A 159 8.80 20.29 10.02
C GLY A 159 8.03 19.81 11.22
#